data_8e5a255d9bcef47a728d07b87654e93e
#
_entry.id   8e5a255d9bcef47a728d07b87654e93e
#
_cell.length_a   1.000
_cell.length_b   1.000
_cell.length_c   1.000
_cell.angle_alpha   90.00
_cell.angle_beta   90.00
_cell.angle_gamma   90.00
#
_symmetry.space_group_name_H-M   'P 1'
#
loop_
_entity.id
_entity.type
_entity.pdbx_description
1 polymer ?
#
loop_
_entity_poly.entity_id
_entity_poly.type
_entity_poly.pdbx_seq_one_letter_code
_entity_poly.pdbx_strand_id
1 'polypeptide(L)'
;MPVAIGALQRHATDHQMEHEVVSGKPLFARAADTGRHVAVVGAGPAGLACAHTLALSGHRVTIFDAHDKPGGLNEYGIAAYKTVDDFAQREVQWLLSIGGIELHARRQLGRDFALTQLREQFDAVFLGIGLGGINALHADGETLAGVLNAVDFIAQLRQSDDLSTLPVGHQVVVIGGGNTAIDAAVQSVKLGARQVTMAYRRGAAQMSATSAERDFARKQGVVLLEWARPLRIVGMLQAGSSDAHASAVQFETTRLDADGQLEGTGETFCIKADVVLKAIGQTLVSDGLDAQLLTLDGARIAVDADGATSLPGVWAGGDCTNHPALDLTVQAVQDGKLAAHAIIRQFARTVAKAG
;
A
#
# COMPACT_ATOMS: atom_id res chain seq x y z
N MET A 1 -8.16 16.52 -26.82
CA MET A 1 -7.95 16.19 -25.40
C MET A 1 -7.70 14.68 -25.30
N PRO A 2 -6.79 14.21 -24.45
CA PRO A 2 -6.60 12.76 -24.25
C PRO A 2 -7.87 12.14 -23.65
N VAL A 3 -8.10 10.86 -23.98
CA VAL A 3 -9.23 10.09 -23.46
C VAL A 3 -9.00 9.78 -21.97
N ALA A 4 -9.97 10.02 -21.12
CA ALA A 4 -9.91 9.73 -19.68
C ALA A 4 -10.15 8.24 -19.41
N ILE A 5 -9.15 7.40 -19.74
CA ILE A 5 -9.26 5.93 -19.67
C ILE A 5 -9.68 5.45 -18.26
N GLY A 6 -9.09 6.02 -17.19
CA GLY A 6 -9.44 5.67 -15.82
C GLY A 6 -10.92 5.92 -15.49
N ALA A 7 -11.47 7.05 -15.94
CA ALA A 7 -12.89 7.36 -15.76
C ALA A 7 -13.80 6.38 -16.53
N LEU A 8 -13.40 5.96 -17.73
CA LEU A 8 -14.13 4.96 -18.51
C LEU A 8 -14.08 3.58 -17.85
N GLN A 9 -12.94 3.17 -17.33
CA GLN A 9 -12.81 1.92 -16.57
C GLN A 9 -13.70 1.93 -15.33
N ARG A 10 -13.67 3.03 -14.56
CA ARG A 10 -14.53 3.18 -13.37
C ARG A 10 -16.02 3.11 -13.76
N HIS A 11 -16.42 3.81 -14.80
CA HIS A 11 -17.81 3.77 -15.29
C HIS A 11 -18.26 2.36 -15.69
N ALA A 12 -17.39 1.61 -16.38
CA ALA A 12 -17.70 0.23 -16.76
C ALA A 12 -17.86 -0.70 -15.54
N THR A 13 -17.00 -0.54 -14.53
CA THR A 13 -17.06 -1.32 -13.28
C THR A 13 -18.31 -0.97 -12.47
N ASP A 14 -18.60 0.32 -12.28
CA ASP A 14 -19.79 0.77 -11.56
C ASP A 14 -21.08 0.26 -12.27
N HIS A 15 -21.15 0.39 -13.59
CA HIS A 15 -22.29 -0.11 -14.37
C HIS A 15 -22.48 -1.63 -14.19
N GLN A 16 -21.39 -2.41 -14.22
CA GLN A 16 -21.49 -3.86 -14.06
C GLN A 16 -21.97 -4.24 -12.65
N MET A 17 -21.42 -3.62 -11.60
CA MET A 17 -21.86 -3.85 -10.23
C MET A 17 -23.36 -3.53 -10.04
N GLU A 18 -23.81 -2.39 -10.56
CA GLU A 18 -25.22 -1.99 -10.51
C GLU A 18 -26.12 -2.94 -11.30
N HIS A 19 -25.68 -3.36 -12.50
CA HIS A 19 -26.43 -4.30 -13.33
C HIS A 19 -26.61 -5.65 -12.63
N GLU A 20 -25.62 -6.16 -11.92
CA GLU A 20 -25.72 -7.42 -11.16
C GLU A 20 -26.75 -7.31 -10.03
N VAL A 21 -26.73 -6.20 -9.29
CA VAL A 21 -27.72 -5.93 -8.23
C VAL A 21 -29.15 -5.91 -8.80
N VAL A 22 -29.35 -5.21 -9.92
CA VAL A 22 -30.68 -5.05 -10.53
C VAL A 22 -31.17 -6.34 -11.22
N SER A 23 -30.29 -7.02 -11.94
CA SER A 23 -30.65 -8.20 -12.74
C SER A 23 -30.62 -9.51 -11.94
N GLY A 24 -29.93 -9.55 -10.80
CA GLY A 24 -29.65 -10.77 -10.05
C GLY A 24 -28.76 -11.77 -10.80
N LYS A 25 -28.10 -11.34 -11.89
CA LYS A 25 -27.24 -12.21 -12.71
C LYS A 25 -25.77 -11.83 -12.51
N PRO A 26 -25.01 -12.65 -11.79
CA PRO A 26 -23.58 -12.38 -11.58
C PRO A 26 -22.81 -12.53 -12.90
N LEU A 27 -21.76 -11.68 -13.07
CA LEU A 27 -20.84 -11.77 -14.20
C LEU A 27 -20.01 -13.07 -14.14
N PHE A 28 -19.69 -13.52 -12.95
CA PHE A 28 -18.89 -14.70 -12.71
C PHE A 28 -19.71 -15.77 -11.96
N ALA A 29 -19.47 -17.03 -12.29
CA ALA A 29 -20.04 -18.17 -11.58
C ALA A 29 -18.91 -19.04 -11.00
N ARG A 30 -19.04 -19.39 -9.73
CA ARG A 30 -18.11 -20.31 -9.07
C ARG A 30 -18.28 -21.72 -9.62
N ALA A 31 -17.17 -22.40 -9.93
CA ALA A 31 -17.19 -23.81 -10.29
C ALA A 31 -17.59 -24.70 -9.09
N ALA A 32 -17.88 -25.99 -9.37
CA ALA A 32 -18.17 -26.97 -8.34
C ALA A 32 -16.99 -27.08 -7.32
N ASP A 33 -17.33 -27.34 -6.06
CA ASP A 33 -16.33 -27.46 -4.99
C ASP A 33 -15.33 -28.58 -5.29
N THR A 34 -14.06 -28.27 -5.23
CA THR A 34 -12.95 -29.20 -5.50
C THR A 34 -12.49 -29.96 -4.27
N GLY A 35 -12.99 -29.61 -3.08
CA GLY A 35 -12.51 -30.10 -1.80
C GLY A 35 -11.17 -29.49 -1.34
N ARG A 36 -10.51 -28.65 -2.16
CA ARG A 36 -9.26 -27.96 -1.79
C ARG A 36 -9.53 -26.69 -1.02
N HIS A 37 -8.67 -26.39 -0.05
CA HIS A 37 -8.78 -25.23 0.82
C HIS A 37 -7.46 -24.45 0.86
N VAL A 38 -7.49 -23.17 0.52
CA VAL A 38 -6.31 -22.31 0.43
C VAL A 38 -6.40 -21.18 1.46
N ALA A 39 -5.30 -20.94 2.18
CA ALA A 39 -5.15 -19.75 3.02
C ALA A 39 -4.58 -18.59 2.20
N VAL A 40 -5.16 -17.41 2.33
CA VAL A 40 -4.66 -16.15 1.79
C VAL A 40 -4.38 -15.21 2.95
N VAL A 41 -3.16 -14.71 3.07
CA VAL A 41 -2.77 -13.77 4.13
C VAL A 41 -2.63 -12.39 3.51
N GLY A 42 -3.50 -11.48 3.93
CA GLY A 42 -3.67 -10.13 3.38
C GLY A 42 -4.85 -10.03 2.42
N ALA A 43 -5.79 -9.12 2.72
CA ALA A 43 -6.94 -8.78 1.88
C ALA A 43 -6.68 -7.51 1.04
N GLY A 44 -5.43 -7.25 0.66
CA GLY A 44 -5.07 -6.24 -0.33
C GLY A 44 -5.34 -6.71 -1.76
N PRO A 45 -5.03 -5.89 -2.78
CA PRO A 45 -5.30 -6.21 -4.18
C PRO A 45 -4.77 -7.57 -4.64
N ALA A 46 -3.56 -7.97 -4.22
CA ALA A 46 -2.98 -9.27 -4.56
C ALA A 46 -3.76 -10.43 -3.94
N GLY A 47 -4.06 -10.34 -2.63
CA GLY A 47 -4.79 -11.37 -1.90
C GLY A 47 -6.22 -11.54 -2.39
N LEU A 48 -6.94 -10.44 -2.62
CA LEU A 48 -8.30 -10.46 -3.16
C LEU A 48 -8.35 -11.06 -4.57
N ALA A 49 -7.40 -10.70 -5.44
CA ALA A 49 -7.32 -11.26 -6.80
C ALA A 49 -6.99 -12.75 -6.79
N CYS A 50 -6.08 -13.19 -5.90
CA CYS A 50 -5.77 -14.59 -5.69
C CYS A 50 -7.00 -15.37 -5.20
N ALA A 51 -7.65 -14.89 -4.14
CA ALA A 51 -8.82 -15.52 -3.55
C ALA A 51 -9.98 -15.66 -4.54
N HIS A 52 -10.30 -14.58 -5.27
CA HIS A 52 -11.35 -14.60 -6.27
C HIS A 52 -11.06 -15.59 -7.41
N THR A 53 -9.81 -15.62 -7.93
CA THR A 53 -9.41 -16.55 -8.99
C THR A 53 -9.50 -18.01 -8.54
N LEU A 54 -9.09 -18.30 -7.30
CA LEU A 54 -9.21 -19.64 -6.70
C LEU A 54 -10.68 -20.04 -6.51
N ALA A 55 -11.52 -19.12 -6.01
CA ALA A 55 -12.94 -19.36 -5.80
C ALA A 55 -13.67 -19.62 -7.11
N LEU A 56 -13.37 -18.87 -8.19
CA LEU A 56 -13.86 -19.13 -9.54
C LEU A 56 -13.63 -20.57 -9.98
N SER A 57 -12.47 -21.14 -9.62
CA SER A 57 -12.09 -22.53 -9.94
C SER A 57 -12.66 -23.56 -8.97
N GLY A 58 -13.54 -23.19 -8.04
CA GLY A 58 -14.23 -24.06 -7.11
C GLY A 58 -13.46 -24.35 -5.82
N HIS A 59 -12.28 -23.77 -5.58
CA HIS A 59 -11.57 -23.93 -4.32
C HIS A 59 -12.21 -23.12 -3.19
N ARG A 60 -12.12 -23.62 -1.96
CA ARG A 60 -12.44 -22.85 -0.75
C ARG A 60 -11.25 -21.97 -0.37
N VAL A 61 -11.51 -20.75 0.04
CA VAL A 61 -10.47 -19.80 0.44
C VAL A 61 -10.80 -19.20 1.79
N THR A 62 -9.82 -19.14 2.68
CA THR A 62 -9.89 -18.34 3.90
C THR A 62 -8.87 -17.21 3.78
N ILE A 63 -9.35 -15.97 3.85
CA ILE A 63 -8.52 -14.77 3.88
C ILE A 63 -8.34 -14.34 5.34
N PHE A 64 -7.10 -14.08 5.74
CA PHE A 64 -6.75 -13.46 7.02
C PHE A 64 -6.18 -12.07 6.76
N ASP A 65 -6.76 -11.04 7.39
CA ASP A 65 -6.25 -9.67 7.28
C ASP A 65 -6.02 -9.05 8.66
N ALA A 66 -4.94 -8.30 8.79
CA ALA A 66 -4.57 -7.63 10.04
C ALA A 66 -5.50 -6.46 10.39
N HIS A 67 -6.14 -5.86 9.40
CA HIS A 67 -7.02 -4.70 9.55
C HIS A 67 -8.49 -5.11 9.72
N ASP A 68 -9.31 -4.12 10.12
CA ASP A 68 -10.76 -4.29 10.27
C ASP A 68 -11.48 -4.43 8.93
N LYS A 69 -11.06 -3.62 7.95
CA LYS A 69 -11.63 -3.60 6.62
C LYS A 69 -10.66 -4.22 5.62
N PRO A 70 -11.13 -5.08 4.71
CA PRO A 70 -10.33 -5.54 3.59
C PRO A 70 -10.11 -4.43 2.56
N GLY A 71 -9.14 -4.61 1.66
CA GLY A 71 -8.86 -3.68 0.58
C GLY A 71 -7.40 -3.20 0.53
N GLY A 72 -6.64 -3.39 1.63
CA GLY A 72 -5.24 -2.99 1.72
C GLY A 72 -5.05 -1.52 1.37
N LEU A 73 -4.06 -1.16 0.54
CA LEU A 73 -3.81 0.24 0.17
C LEU A 73 -4.97 0.91 -0.59
N ASN A 74 -5.85 0.18 -1.27
CA ASN A 74 -7.05 0.76 -1.88
C ASN A 74 -8.00 1.33 -0.83
N GLU A 75 -8.05 0.74 0.36
CA GLU A 75 -8.85 1.20 1.49
C GLU A 75 -8.08 2.21 2.36
N TYR A 76 -6.80 1.96 2.64
CA TYR A 76 -6.04 2.69 3.65
C TYR A 76 -4.99 3.66 3.10
N GLY A 77 -4.49 3.46 1.88
CA GLY A 77 -3.28 4.13 1.39
C GLY A 77 -3.48 5.08 0.21
N ILE A 78 -4.60 4.98 -0.51
CA ILE A 78 -4.93 5.89 -1.62
C ILE A 78 -5.76 7.07 -1.11
N ALA A 79 -5.46 8.28 -1.58
CA ALA A 79 -6.18 9.47 -1.18
C ALA A 79 -7.70 9.36 -1.39
N ALA A 80 -8.48 9.85 -0.43
CA ALA A 80 -9.94 9.77 -0.44
C ALA A 80 -10.57 10.38 -1.70
N TYR A 81 -9.97 11.43 -2.26
CA TYR A 81 -10.47 12.06 -3.50
C TYR A 81 -10.22 11.23 -4.78
N LYS A 82 -9.40 10.17 -4.70
CA LYS A 82 -9.14 9.22 -5.80
C LYS A 82 -10.07 8.00 -5.75
N THR A 83 -10.50 7.62 -4.56
CA THR A 83 -11.35 6.44 -4.32
C THR A 83 -12.61 6.87 -3.57
N VAL A 84 -13.49 7.57 -4.30
CA VAL A 84 -14.75 8.12 -3.77
C VAL A 84 -15.84 7.06 -3.67
N ASP A 85 -16.94 7.40 -2.96
CA ASP A 85 -18.18 6.63 -2.88
C ASP A 85 -18.00 5.21 -2.32
N ASP A 86 -17.11 5.07 -1.34
CA ASP A 86 -16.79 3.81 -0.68
C ASP A 86 -16.40 2.68 -1.66
N PHE A 87 -15.82 3.07 -2.80
CA PHE A 87 -15.56 2.16 -3.92
C PHE A 87 -14.71 0.95 -3.53
N ALA A 88 -13.71 1.15 -2.66
CA ALA A 88 -12.85 0.05 -2.23
C ALA A 88 -13.65 -1.07 -1.53
N GLN A 89 -14.59 -0.71 -0.65
CA GLN A 89 -15.44 -1.68 0.04
C GLN A 89 -16.51 -2.28 -0.89
N ARG A 90 -17.10 -1.48 -1.78
CA ARG A 90 -18.04 -1.99 -2.79
C ARG A 90 -17.39 -3.02 -3.71
N GLU A 91 -16.17 -2.77 -4.16
CA GLU A 91 -15.39 -3.72 -4.97
C GLU A 91 -15.08 -5.00 -4.20
N VAL A 92 -14.66 -4.89 -2.94
CA VAL A 92 -14.42 -6.05 -2.08
C VAL A 92 -15.68 -6.88 -1.91
N GLN A 93 -16.81 -6.26 -1.59
CA GLN A 93 -18.10 -6.96 -1.43
C GLN A 93 -18.49 -7.69 -2.71
N TRP A 94 -18.31 -7.04 -3.86
CA TRP A 94 -18.56 -7.64 -5.15
C TRP A 94 -17.66 -8.85 -5.42
N LEU A 95 -16.36 -8.77 -5.15
CA LEU A 95 -15.44 -9.90 -5.29
C LEU A 95 -15.81 -11.08 -4.38
N LEU A 96 -16.20 -10.81 -3.13
CA LEU A 96 -16.59 -11.83 -2.17
C LEU A 96 -17.93 -12.49 -2.50
N SER A 97 -18.80 -11.82 -3.28
CA SER A 97 -20.11 -12.34 -3.67
C SER A 97 -20.04 -13.60 -4.53
N ILE A 98 -18.90 -13.93 -5.12
CA ILE A 98 -18.66 -15.21 -5.85
C ILE A 98 -18.91 -16.43 -4.97
N GLY A 99 -18.78 -16.28 -3.65
CA GLY A 99 -18.89 -17.35 -2.68
C GLY A 99 -17.63 -18.23 -2.57
N GLY A 100 -17.59 -19.06 -1.54
CA GLY A 100 -16.44 -19.93 -1.26
C GLY A 100 -15.23 -19.22 -0.68
N ILE A 101 -15.36 -17.94 -0.33
CA ILE A 101 -14.34 -17.11 0.32
C ILE A 101 -14.86 -16.73 1.71
N GLU A 102 -14.09 -17.03 2.74
CA GLU A 102 -14.31 -16.61 4.13
C GLU A 102 -13.23 -15.58 4.51
N LEU A 103 -13.64 -14.44 5.09
CA LEU A 103 -12.74 -13.36 5.50
C LEU A 103 -12.68 -13.27 7.03
N HIS A 104 -11.48 -13.35 7.56
CA HIS A 104 -11.17 -13.15 8.98
C HIS A 104 -10.36 -11.85 9.14
N ALA A 105 -11.06 -10.77 9.49
CA ALA A 105 -10.43 -9.49 9.83
C ALA A 105 -9.76 -9.54 11.21
N ARG A 106 -8.82 -8.61 11.48
CA ARG A 106 -8.05 -8.49 12.73
C ARG A 106 -7.25 -9.75 13.07
N ARG A 107 -6.77 -10.46 12.05
CA ARG A 107 -5.97 -11.68 12.17
C ARG A 107 -4.63 -11.49 11.51
N GLN A 108 -3.58 -11.29 12.30
CA GLN A 108 -2.24 -10.94 11.83
C GLN A 108 -1.28 -12.12 11.92
N LEU A 109 -0.59 -12.39 10.82
CA LEU A 109 0.53 -13.35 10.77
C LEU A 109 1.62 -12.93 11.76
N GLY A 110 2.14 -13.88 12.52
CA GLY A 110 3.17 -13.66 13.55
C GLY A 110 2.63 -13.23 14.91
N ARG A 111 1.40 -12.71 14.97
CA ARG A 111 0.74 -12.36 16.22
C ARG A 111 -0.35 -13.39 16.60
N ASP A 112 -1.24 -13.68 15.68
CA ASP A 112 -2.42 -14.50 15.95
C ASP A 112 -2.27 -15.96 15.44
N PHE A 113 -1.38 -16.18 14.50
CA PHE A 113 -1.04 -17.47 13.92
C PHE A 113 0.34 -17.44 13.25
N ALA A 114 0.94 -18.62 13.06
CA ALA A 114 2.22 -18.77 12.37
C ALA A 114 2.03 -19.32 10.95
N LEU A 115 2.98 -19.07 10.05
CA LEU A 115 2.98 -19.62 8.68
C LEU A 115 3.00 -21.15 8.66
N THR A 116 3.74 -21.77 9.59
CA THR A 116 3.80 -23.24 9.76
C THR A 116 2.42 -23.82 10.04
N GLN A 117 1.62 -23.20 10.90
CA GLN A 117 0.25 -23.62 11.19
C GLN A 117 -0.66 -23.57 9.96
N LEU A 118 -0.55 -22.53 9.14
CA LEU A 118 -1.33 -22.44 7.89
C LEU A 118 -0.95 -23.54 6.91
N ARG A 119 0.34 -23.88 6.80
CA ARG A 119 0.81 -24.96 5.92
C ARG A 119 0.33 -26.36 6.35
N GLU A 120 0.05 -26.56 7.62
CA GLU A 120 -0.50 -27.80 8.15
C GLU A 120 -2.02 -27.91 7.96
N GLN A 121 -2.72 -26.79 7.98
CA GLN A 121 -4.18 -26.73 7.96
C GLN A 121 -4.78 -26.53 6.55
N PHE A 122 -4.01 -26.01 5.61
CA PHE A 122 -4.46 -25.67 4.26
C PHE A 122 -3.63 -26.41 3.19
N ASP A 123 -4.26 -26.66 2.05
CA ASP A 123 -3.60 -27.32 0.90
C ASP A 123 -2.55 -26.42 0.24
N ALA A 124 -2.68 -25.09 0.37
CA ALA A 124 -1.73 -24.09 -0.10
C ALA A 124 -1.88 -22.78 0.69
N VAL A 125 -0.84 -21.96 0.67
CA VAL A 125 -0.83 -20.64 1.31
C VAL A 125 -0.39 -19.58 0.30
N PHE A 126 -1.10 -18.45 0.24
CA PHE A 126 -0.69 -17.26 -0.50
C PHE A 126 -0.43 -16.09 0.46
N LEU A 127 0.73 -15.43 0.30
CA LEU A 127 1.14 -14.27 1.08
C LEU A 127 0.99 -13.00 0.22
N GLY A 128 -0.04 -12.20 0.49
CA GLY A 128 -0.31 -10.90 -0.13
C GLY A 128 -0.25 -9.78 0.91
N ILE A 129 0.75 -9.81 1.79
CA ILE A 129 0.83 -8.99 3.01
C ILE A 129 1.28 -7.55 2.78
N GLY A 130 1.69 -7.18 1.55
CA GLY A 130 2.15 -5.84 1.22
C GLY A 130 3.36 -5.40 2.03
N LEU A 131 3.48 -4.10 2.26
CA LEU A 131 4.56 -3.46 3.01
C LEU A 131 3.96 -2.74 4.23
N GLY A 132 4.12 -3.33 5.42
CA GLY A 132 3.56 -2.78 6.65
C GLY A 132 4.50 -1.84 7.42
N GLY A 133 5.80 -1.83 7.09
CA GLY A 133 6.81 -0.98 7.72
C GLY A 133 7.06 0.29 6.93
N ILE A 134 7.79 1.23 7.53
CA ILE A 134 8.14 2.52 6.93
C ILE A 134 9.64 2.75 7.12
N ASN A 135 10.29 3.26 6.08
CA ASN A 135 11.70 3.63 6.16
C ASN A 135 11.92 4.74 7.20
N ALA A 136 12.99 4.61 7.97
CA ALA A 136 13.45 5.69 8.84
C ALA A 136 14.06 6.82 8.02
N LEU A 137 13.83 8.05 8.46
CA LEU A 137 14.43 9.24 7.85
C LEU A 137 15.93 9.36 8.18
N HIS A 138 16.33 8.77 9.32
CA HIS A 138 17.69 8.86 9.91
C HIS A 138 18.11 10.33 10.16
N ALA A 139 17.15 11.16 10.53
CA ALA A 139 17.37 12.57 10.86
C ALA A 139 17.04 12.84 12.33
N ASP A 140 17.82 13.68 12.96
CA ASP A 140 17.55 14.13 14.33
C ASP A 140 16.14 14.73 14.42
N GLY A 141 15.42 14.41 15.47
CA GLY A 141 14.05 14.89 15.70
C GLY A 141 12.96 14.10 14.96
N GLU A 142 13.29 12.97 14.34
CA GLU A 142 12.31 12.12 13.64
C GLU A 142 11.19 11.60 14.55
N THR A 143 11.39 11.55 15.84
CA THR A 143 10.43 11.05 16.85
C THR A 143 9.66 12.17 17.58
N LEU A 144 9.85 13.42 17.19
CA LEU A 144 9.14 14.55 17.77
C LEU A 144 7.62 14.45 17.52
N ALA A 145 6.84 14.98 18.44
CA ALA A 145 5.40 15.17 18.21
C ALA A 145 5.19 16.03 16.96
N GLY A 146 4.17 15.71 16.16
CA GLY A 146 3.94 16.35 14.86
C GLY A 146 4.71 15.73 13.69
N VAL A 147 5.58 14.74 13.93
CA VAL A 147 6.21 13.95 12.86
C VAL A 147 5.43 12.65 12.69
N LEU A 148 4.84 12.46 11.51
CA LEU A 148 3.95 11.35 11.20
C LEU A 148 4.41 10.62 9.93
N ASN A 149 4.01 9.38 9.78
CA ASN A 149 4.16 8.69 8.52
C ASN A 149 2.99 9.07 7.58
N ALA A 150 3.28 9.38 6.34
CA ALA A 150 2.26 9.80 5.37
C ALA A 150 1.18 8.73 5.14
N VAL A 151 1.56 7.45 5.14
CA VAL A 151 0.61 6.33 4.98
C VAL A 151 -0.35 6.26 6.15
N ASP A 152 0.16 6.40 7.39
CA ASP A 152 -0.68 6.39 8.59
C ASP A 152 -1.63 7.60 8.62
N PHE A 153 -1.16 8.78 8.21
CA PHE A 153 -1.99 9.98 8.07
C PHE A 153 -3.13 9.77 7.06
N ILE A 154 -2.83 9.18 5.89
CA ILE A 154 -3.83 8.86 4.88
C ILE A 154 -4.83 7.83 5.42
N ALA A 155 -4.35 6.79 6.11
CA ALA A 155 -5.19 5.76 6.70
C ALA A 155 -6.14 6.35 7.76
N GLN A 156 -5.64 7.19 8.66
CA GLN A 156 -6.46 7.89 9.65
C GLN A 156 -7.54 8.75 8.99
N LEU A 157 -7.19 9.50 7.94
CA LEU A 157 -8.14 10.31 7.20
C LEU A 157 -9.25 9.45 6.58
N ARG A 158 -8.89 8.33 5.98
CA ARG A 158 -9.86 7.44 5.32
C ARG A 158 -10.78 6.71 6.28
N GLN A 159 -10.33 6.48 7.52
CA GLN A 159 -11.10 5.75 8.53
C GLN A 159 -11.80 6.67 9.54
N SER A 160 -11.61 7.99 9.43
CA SER A 160 -12.22 8.95 10.37
C SER A 160 -13.60 9.37 9.89
N ASP A 161 -14.58 9.29 10.78
CA ASP A 161 -15.91 9.86 10.59
C ASP A 161 -15.93 11.39 10.83
N ASP A 162 -14.94 11.91 11.57
CA ASP A 162 -14.78 13.33 11.86
C ASP A 162 -13.37 13.83 11.50
N LEU A 163 -13.25 14.43 10.34
CA LEU A 163 -11.99 14.94 9.81
C LEU A 163 -11.42 16.10 10.63
N SER A 164 -12.23 16.78 11.48
CA SER A 164 -11.77 17.87 12.33
C SER A 164 -10.85 17.42 13.46
N THR A 165 -10.85 16.11 13.77
CA THR A 165 -9.99 15.51 14.81
C THR A 165 -8.59 15.15 14.32
N LEU A 166 -8.35 15.26 13.01
CA LEU A 166 -7.07 14.87 12.43
C LEU A 166 -5.97 15.90 12.73
N PRO A 167 -4.71 15.46 12.89
CA PRO A 167 -3.57 16.35 13.15
C PRO A 167 -3.15 17.09 11.88
N VAL A 168 -4.01 17.98 11.39
CA VAL A 168 -3.71 18.80 10.23
C VAL A 168 -3.01 20.06 10.68
N GLY A 169 -1.73 20.20 10.44
CA GLY A 169 -0.99 21.40 10.79
C GLY A 169 -1.38 22.63 9.94
N HIS A 170 -0.92 23.80 10.38
CA HIS A 170 -0.99 25.01 9.56
C HIS A 170 0.12 25.07 8.50
N GLN A 171 1.32 24.61 8.88
CA GLN A 171 2.52 24.57 8.03
C GLN A 171 2.99 23.13 7.93
N VAL A 172 2.67 22.47 6.82
CA VAL A 172 2.95 21.05 6.62
C VAL A 172 4.14 20.88 5.68
N VAL A 173 5.11 20.08 6.10
CA VAL A 173 6.19 19.63 5.23
C VAL A 173 6.02 18.13 4.97
N VAL A 174 5.92 17.75 3.70
CA VAL A 174 5.89 16.37 3.24
C VAL A 174 7.25 16.00 2.67
N ILE A 175 7.92 14.98 3.23
CA ILE A 175 9.24 14.55 2.78
C ILE A 175 9.06 13.32 1.88
N GLY A 176 9.33 13.46 0.59
CA GLY A 176 9.22 12.37 -0.38
C GLY A 176 8.95 12.85 -1.80
N GLY A 177 9.01 11.93 -2.78
CA GLY A 177 8.84 12.23 -4.21
C GLY A 177 7.91 11.27 -4.94
N GLY A 178 7.17 10.42 -4.22
CA GLY A 178 6.23 9.42 -4.78
C GLY A 178 4.78 9.87 -4.71
N ASN A 179 3.88 9.02 -5.23
CA ASN A 179 2.44 9.28 -5.23
C ASN A 179 1.88 9.43 -3.82
N THR A 180 2.36 8.66 -2.83
CA THR A 180 1.98 8.82 -1.42
C THR A 180 2.30 10.22 -0.89
N ALA A 181 3.43 10.82 -1.30
CA ALA A 181 3.78 12.19 -0.92
C ALA A 181 2.80 13.20 -1.54
N ILE A 182 2.44 13.02 -2.81
CA ILE A 182 1.42 13.83 -3.48
C ILE A 182 0.07 13.71 -2.75
N ASP A 183 -0.36 12.50 -2.45
CA ASP A 183 -1.64 12.23 -1.79
C ASP A 183 -1.71 12.87 -0.41
N ALA A 184 -0.67 12.72 0.41
CA ALA A 184 -0.59 13.35 1.73
C ALA A 184 -0.57 14.88 1.64
N ALA A 185 0.20 15.45 0.69
CA ALA A 185 0.28 16.88 0.52
C ALA A 185 -1.04 17.52 0.08
N VAL A 186 -1.69 16.93 -0.94
CA VAL A 186 -2.98 17.42 -1.44
C VAL A 186 -4.07 17.28 -0.38
N GLN A 187 -4.10 16.18 0.35
CA GLN A 187 -5.07 16.00 1.44
C GLN A 187 -4.85 17.02 2.56
N SER A 188 -3.60 17.34 2.92
CA SER A 188 -3.30 18.38 3.89
C SER A 188 -3.84 19.75 3.46
N VAL A 189 -3.69 20.12 2.18
CA VAL A 189 -4.30 21.36 1.63
C VAL A 189 -5.81 21.32 1.76
N LYS A 190 -6.45 20.22 1.36
CA LYS A 190 -7.92 20.06 1.39
C LYS A 190 -8.49 20.08 2.81
N LEU A 191 -7.71 19.66 3.80
CA LEU A 191 -8.06 19.72 5.22
C LEU A 191 -7.80 21.09 5.86
N GLY A 192 -7.28 22.07 5.11
CA GLY A 192 -7.16 23.46 5.55
C GLY A 192 -5.77 23.87 6.01
N ALA A 193 -4.72 23.12 5.72
CA ALA A 193 -3.35 23.58 5.93
C ALA A 193 -3.09 24.87 5.13
N ARG A 194 -2.48 25.88 5.78
CA ARG A 194 -2.24 27.19 5.14
C ARG A 194 -1.10 27.15 4.13
N GLN A 195 -0.09 26.33 4.42
CA GLN A 195 1.08 26.13 3.57
C GLN A 195 1.47 24.66 3.59
N VAL A 196 1.60 24.07 2.42
CA VAL A 196 2.08 22.69 2.25
C VAL A 196 3.27 22.69 1.31
N THR A 197 4.42 22.23 1.80
CA THR A 197 5.64 22.07 1.02
C THR A 197 6.00 20.60 0.93
N MET A 198 6.07 20.08 -0.29
CA MET A 198 6.57 18.73 -0.57
C MET A 198 8.05 18.85 -0.94
N ALA A 199 8.94 18.33 -0.10
CA ALA A 199 10.38 18.40 -0.27
C ALA A 199 10.95 17.07 -0.78
N TYR A 200 11.77 17.13 -1.82
CA TYR A 200 12.42 15.97 -2.41
C TYR A 200 13.92 16.19 -2.59
N ARG A 201 14.71 15.18 -2.22
CA ARG A 201 16.18 15.26 -2.23
C ARG A 201 16.83 15.25 -3.62
N ARG A 202 16.06 15.05 -4.70
CA ARG A 202 16.50 15.10 -6.10
C ARG A 202 15.60 16.03 -6.89
N GLY A 203 15.82 16.13 -8.21
CA GLY A 203 14.97 16.94 -9.10
C GLY A 203 13.69 16.20 -9.50
N ALA A 204 12.77 16.94 -10.12
CA ALA A 204 11.49 16.43 -10.59
C ALA A 204 11.61 15.23 -11.54
N ALA A 205 12.68 15.14 -12.32
CA ALA A 205 12.92 14.03 -13.25
C ALA A 205 13.14 12.68 -12.54
N GLN A 206 13.61 12.69 -11.30
CA GLN A 206 13.87 11.52 -10.47
C GLN A 206 12.71 11.17 -9.51
N MET A 207 11.64 11.97 -9.51
CA MET A 207 10.43 11.66 -8.73
C MET A 207 9.70 10.47 -9.35
N SER A 208 9.28 9.51 -8.53
CA SER A 208 8.42 8.41 -8.96
C SER A 208 6.95 8.84 -9.18
N ALA A 209 6.53 9.97 -8.59
CA ALA A 209 5.25 10.59 -8.90
C ALA A 209 5.22 11.06 -10.35
N THR A 210 4.12 10.78 -11.07
CA THR A 210 3.97 11.18 -12.47
C THR A 210 3.92 12.70 -12.64
N SER A 211 4.23 13.21 -13.84
CA SER A 211 4.10 14.64 -14.13
C SER A 211 2.68 15.14 -13.91
N ALA A 212 1.67 14.35 -14.28
CA ALA A 212 0.27 14.68 -14.09
C ALA A 212 -0.09 14.87 -12.61
N GLU A 213 0.40 13.97 -11.73
CA GLU A 213 0.20 14.07 -10.28
C GLU A 213 0.91 15.28 -9.69
N ARG A 214 2.14 15.56 -10.11
CA ARG A 214 2.87 16.77 -9.68
C ARG A 214 2.18 18.05 -10.11
N ASP A 215 1.68 18.12 -11.34
CA ASP A 215 0.93 19.29 -11.85
C ASP A 215 -0.41 19.45 -11.13
N PHE A 216 -1.06 18.33 -10.79
CA PHE A 216 -2.26 18.36 -9.96
C PHE A 216 -1.96 18.94 -8.57
N ALA A 217 -0.91 18.47 -7.89
CA ALA A 217 -0.51 18.98 -6.58
C ALA A 217 -0.22 20.49 -6.61
N ARG A 218 0.53 20.97 -7.61
CA ARG A 218 0.79 22.41 -7.79
C ARG A 218 -0.49 23.22 -7.97
N LYS A 219 -1.45 22.71 -8.75
CA LYS A 219 -2.76 23.36 -8.95
C LYS A 219 -3.59 23.40 -7.66
N GLN A 220 -3.38 22.46 -6.74
CA GLN A 220 -4.01 22.48 -5.42
C GLN A 220 -3.30 23.41 -4.41
N GLY A 221 -2.18 24.04 -4.77
CA GLY A 221 -1.44 24.96 -3.92
C GLY A 221 -0.25 24.34 -3.19
N VAL A 222 0.14 23.10 -3.51
CA VAL A 222 1.33 22.47 -2.94
C VAL A 222 2.59 23.07 -3.58
N VAL A 223 3.53 23.52 -2.74
CA VAL A 223 4.87 23.97 -3.17
C VAL A 223 5.76 22.72 -3.31
N LEU A 224 6.27 22.47 -4.53
CA LEU A 224 7.25 21.42 -4.76
C LEU A 224 8.66 21.99 -4.62
N LEU A 225 9.39 21.52 -3.62
CA LEU A 225 10.77 21.88 -3.34
C LEU A 225 11.69 20.74 -3.74
N GLU A 226 12.44 20.95 -4.80
CA GLU A 226 13.41 20.01 -5.34
C GLU A 226 14.79 20.25 -4.72
N TRP A 227 15.65 19.22 -4.76
CA TRP A 227 17.04 19.29 -4.30
C TRP A 227 17.17 19.65 -2.82
N ALA A 228 16.25 19.20 -1.99
CA ALA A 228 16.19 19.44 -0.56
C ALA A 228 16.27 18.13 0.22
N ARG A 229 17.41 17.85 0.83
CA ARG A 229 17.63 16.71 1.72
C ARG A 229 17.36 17.12 3.15
N PRO A 230 16.43 16.49 3.89
CA PRO A 230 16.26 16.80 5.31
C PRO A 230 17.50 16.37 6.09
N LEU A 231 17.98 17.25 6.98
CA LEU A 231 19.07 16.97 7.90
C LEU A 231 18.56 16.68 9.31
N ARG A 232 17.63 17.52 9.78
CA ARG A 232 17.01 17.34 11.09
C ARG A 232 15.64 18.00 11.15
N ILE A 233 14.81 17.57 12.08
CA ILE A 233 13.55 18.21 12.43
C ILE A 233 13.79 18.95 13.75
N VAL A 234 13.52 20.24 13.74
CA VAL A 234 13.71 21.13 14.87
C VAL A 234 12.47 21.09 15.75
N GLY A 235 12.64 20.77 17.01
CA GLY A 235 11.57 20.78 18.01
C GLY A 235 11.50 22.08 18.76
N MET A 236 10.32 22.42 19.25
CA MET A 236 10.07 23.52 20.17
C MET A 236 9.13 23.06 21.29
N LEU A 237 9.44 23.40 22.53
CA LEU A 237 8.52 23.13 23.64
C LEU A 237 7.28 24.03 23.49
N GLN A 238 6.13 23.42 23.52
CA GLN A 238 4.86 24.18 23.58
C GLN A 238 4.54 24.53 25.04
N ALA A 239 3.90 25.67 25.24
CA ALA A 239 3.50 26.11 26.56
C ALA A 239 2.60 25.05 27.22
N GLY A 240 3.01 24.53 28.36
CA GLY A 240 2.27 23.51 29.12
C GLY A 240 2.51 22.06 28.70
N SER A 241 3.44 21.79 27.76
CA SER A 241 3.84 20.45 27.36
C SER A 241 5.26 20.12 27.84
N SER A 242 5.47 18.88 28.27
CA SER A 242 6.81 18.32 28.54
C SER A 242 7.52 17.89 27.26
N ASP A 243 6.78 17.69 26.17
CA ASP A 243 7.31 17.12 24.92
C ASP A 243 7.51 18.21 23.86
N ALA A 244 8.64 18.14 23.19
CA ALA A 244 8.94 19.02 22.08
C ALA A 244 8.11 18.61 20.84
N HIS A 245 7.53 19.60 20.18
CA HIS A 245 6.76 19.44 18.95
C HIS A 245 7.55 19.96 17.76
N ALA A 246 7.38 19.38 16.58
CA ALA A 246 8.00 19.88 15.35
C ALA A 246 7.66 21.35 15.13
N SER A 247 8.66 22.14 14.76
CA SER A 247 8.52 23.58 14.49
C SER A 247 9.15 24.01 13.18
N ALA A 248 10.14 23.24 12.70
CA ALA A 248 10.77 23.45 11.40
C ALA A 248 11.49 22.18 10.95
N VAL A 249 11.79 22.09 9.68
CA VAL A 249 12.73 21.11 9.10
C VAL A 249 13.91 21.87 8.53
N GLN A 250 15.13 21.47 8.95
CA GLN A 250 16.37 21.93 8.34
C GLN A 250 16.73 21.03 7.18
N PHE A 251 16.94 21.63 6.04
CA PHE A 251 17.35 20.97 4.80
C PHE A 251 18.77 21.39 4.41
N GLU A 252 19.41 20.55 3.62
CA GLU A 252 20.58 20.85 2.84
C GLU A 252 20.23 20.83 1.36
N THR A 253 20.73 21.80 0.62
CA THR A 253 20.67 21.81 -0.84
C THR A 253 21.53 20.66 -1.37
N THR A 254 20.99 19.90 -2.32
CA THR A 254 21.67 18.76 -2.95
C THR A 254 21.83 18.96 -4.44
N ARG A 255 22.70 18.18 -5.05
CA ARG A 255 22.88 18.10 -6.52
C ARG A 255 23.31 16.68 -6.90
N LEU A 256 23.37 16.39 -8.18
CA LEU A 256 24.06 15.20 -8.69
C LEU A 256 25.49 15.58 -9.02
N ASP A 257 26.43 14.71 -8.65
CA ASP A 257 27.83 14.79 -9.08
C ASP A 257 27.99 14.33 -10.54
N ALA A 258 29.23 14.27 -11.05
CA ALA A 258 29.55 13.85 -12.40
C ALA A 258 29.14 12.40 -12.72
N ASP A 259 29.06 11.56 -11.69
CA ASP A 259 28.68 10.14 -11.79
C ASP A 259 27.19 9.93 -11.53
N GLY A 260 26.41 11.02 -11.36
CA GLY A 260 24.97 10.98 -11.09
C GLY A 260 24.61 10.57 -9.66
N GLN A 261 25.59 10.60 -8.73
CA GLN A 261 25.34 10.34 -7.33
C GLN A 261 24.87 11.61 -6.60
N LEU A 262 24.01 11.40 -5.60
CA LEU A 262 23.46 12.52 -4.82
C LEU A 262 24.50 13.02 -3.79
N GLU A 263 24.89 14.27 -3.89
CA GLU A 263 25.77 14.93 -2.92
C GLU A 263 25.12 16.18 -2.31
N GLY A 264 25.51 16.50 -1.08
CA GLY A 264 25.15 17.78 -0.43
C GLY A 264 26.07 18.89 -0.86
N THR A 265 25.54 20.12 -0.95
CA THR A 265 26.34 21.32 -1.29
C THR A 265 26.93 22.00 -0.09
N GLY A 266 26.52 21.65 1.13
CA GLY A 266 26.85 22.34 2.38
C GLY A 266 25.94 23.55 2.66
N GLU A 267 25.14 23.99 1.71
CA GLU A 267 24.18 25.07 1.94
C GLU A 267 22.94 24.55 2.68
N THR A 268 22.61 25.17 3.79
CA THR A 268 21.47 24.76 4.61
C THR A 268 20.43 25.86 4.75
N PHE A 269 19.17 25.47 4.87
CA PHE A 269 18.04 26.36 5.10
C PHE A 269 16.98 25.69 5.95
N CYS A 270 16.04 26.46 6.51
CA CYS A 270 14.96 25.94 7.33
C CYS A 270 13.60 26.28 6.74
N ILE A 271 12.66 25.35 6.82
CA ILE A 271 11.25 25.56 6.52
C ILE A 271 10.44 25.32 7.79
N LYS A 272 9.59 26.27 8.17
CA LYS A 272 8.68 26.11 9.31
C LYS A 272 7.71 24.98 9.02
N ALA A 273 7.48 24.13 10.03
CA ALA A 273 6.55 23.01 9.94
C ALA A 273 6.04 22.66 11.34
N ASP A 274 4.76 22.70 11.52
CA ASP A 274 4.10 22.17 12.71
C ASP A 274 3.66 20.70 12.53
N VAL A 275 3.57 20.24 11.27
CA VAL A 275 3.43 18.81 10.93
C VAL A 275 4.44 18.43 9.85
N VAL A 276 5.10 17.30 10.04
CA VAL A 276 6.03 16.69 9.08
C VAL A 276 5.53 15.30 8.70
N LEU A 277 5.23 15.09 7.42
CA LEU A 277 4.75 13.81 6.91
C LEU A 277 5.87 13.10 6.15
N LYS A 278 6.29 11.93 6.64
CA LYS A 278 7.32 11.09 6.00
C LYS A 278 6.69 10.21 4.94
N ALA A 279 7.04 10.42 3.68
CA ALA A 279 6.58 9.63 2.51
C ALA A 279 7.79 9.07 1.73
N ILE A 280 8.70 8.41 2.45
CA ILE A 280 10.03 7.97 1.98
C ILE A 280 10.11 6.47 1.66
N GLY A 281 8.97 5.86 1.41
CA GLY A 281 8.83 4.45 1.06
C GLY A 281 8.51 3.55 2.24
N GLN A 282 8.01 2.37 1.90
CA GLN A 282 7.59 1.35 2.85
C GLN A 282 8.55 0.17 2.82
N THR A 283 8.54 -0.65 3.89
CA THR A 283 9.35 -1.86 4.04
C THR A 283 8.48 -3.05 4.41
N LEU A 284 8.96 -4.24 4.06
CA LEU A 284 8.36 -5.48 4.53
C LEU A 284 8.57 -5.63 6.05
N VAL A 285 7.50 -5.90 6.78
CA VAL A 285 7.58 -6.37 8.15
C VAL A 285 7.72 -7.89 8.10
N SER A 286 8.89 -8.38 8.48
CA SER A 286 9.20 -9.82 8.44
C SER A 286 8.76 -10.57 9.69
N ASP A 287 8.20 -9.89 10.69
CA ASP A 287 7.70 -10.52 11.91
C ASP A 287 6.59 -11.53 11.57
N GLY A 288 6.81 -12.78 11.96
CA GLY A 288 5.90 -13.90 11.63
C GLY A 288 6.08 -14.53 10.25
N LEU A 289 6.86 -13.94 9.36
CA LEU A 289 7.47 -14.65 8.26
C LEU A 289 8.60 -15.48 8.88
N ASP A 290 8.49 -16.80 8.80
CA ASP A 290 9.55 -17.69 9.27
C ASP A 290 10.79 -17.45 8.39
N ALA A 291 11.56 -16.39 8.72
CA ALA A 291 12.68 -15.88 7.93
C ALA A 291 13.80 -16.93 7.74
N GLN A 292 13.77 -18.03 8.52
CA GLN A 292 14.63 -19.19 8.32
C GLN A 292 14.13 -20.11 7.18
N LEU A 293 12.86 -20.01 6.81
CA LEU A 293 12.22 -20.86 5.82
C LEU A 293 12.00 -20.14 4.47
N LEU A 294 11.73 -18.84 4.50
CA LEU A 294 11.49 -18.02 3.31
C LEU A 294 12.76 -17.28 2.89
N THR A 295 13.19 -17.48 1.66
CA THR A 295 14.28 -16.68 1.08
C THR A 295 13.80 -15.26 0.83
N LEU A 296 14.57 -14.27 1.28
CA LEU A 296 14.39 -12.88 0.95
C LEU A 296 15.43 -12.46 -0.09
N ASP A 297 15.03 -11.63 -1.04
CA ASP A 297 15.90 -10.91 -1.95
C ASP A 297 15.82 -9.42 -1.61
N GLY A 298 16.91 -8.90 -1.07
CA GLY A 298 16.88 -7.59 -0.41
C GLY A 298 15.92 -7.60 0.78
N ALA A 299 14.98 -6.67 0.75
CA ALA A 299 13.95 -6.52 1.80
C ALA A 299 12.58 -7.09 1.38
N ARG A 300 12.52 -8.05 0.45
CA ARG A 300 11.26 -8.59 -0.09
C ARG A 300 11.32 -10.11 -0.20
N ILE A 301 10.15 -10.75 -0.25
CA ILE A 301 10.05 -12.22 -0.44
C ILE A 301 10.50 -12.56 -1.86
N ALA A 302 11.49 -13.44 -1.98
CA ALA A 302 11.93 -13.96 -3.27
C ALA A 302 10.88 -14.91 -3.86
N VAL A 303 10.46 -14.65 -5.10
CA VAL A 303 9.49 -15.46 -5.83
C VAL A 303 9.97 -15.73 -7.26
N ASP A 304 9.49 -16.82 -7.83
CA ASP A 304 9.63 -17.08 -9.26
C ASP A 304 8.53 -16.38 -10.10
N ALA A 305 8.53 -16.61 -11.41
CA ALA A 305 7.56 -16.01 -12.33
C ALA A 305 6.09 -16.43 -12.07
N ASP A 306 5.87 -17.51 -11.37
CA ASP A 306 4.57 -18.04 -10.96
C ASP A 306 4.19 -17.63 -9.53
N GLY A 307 4.99 -16.77 -8.89
CA GLY A 307 4.80 -16.35 -7.50
C GLY A 307 5.17 -17.41 -6.46
N ALA A 308 5.78 -18.55 -6.84
CA ALA A 308 6.19 -19.56 -5.88
C ALA A 308 7.40 -19.08 -5.09
N THR A 309 7.35 -19.28 -3.76
CA THR A 309 8.45 -18.95 -2.84
C THR A 309 9.43 -20.12 -2.73
N SER A 310 10.52 -19.94 -1.99
CA SER A 310 11.44 -21.03 -1.63
C SER A 310 10.80 -22.13 -0.79
N LEU A 311 9.64 -21.84 -0.17
CA LEU A 311 8.95 -22.78 0.71
C LEU A 311 7.84 -23.52 -0.04
N PRO A 312 7.94 -24.86 -0.23
CA PRO A 312 6.93 -25.62 -0.95
C PRO A 312 5.52 -25.45 -0.38
N GLY A 313 4.55 -25.23 -1.26
CA GLY A 313 3.15 -24.99 -0.88
C GLY A 313 2.84 -23.55 -0.48
N VAL A 314 3.81 -22.64 -0.60
CA VAL A 314 3.65 -21.21 -0.29
C VAL A 314 3.96 -20.37 -1.52
N TRP A 315 3.04 -19.47 -1.86
CA TRP A 315 3.16 -18.45 -2.90
C TRP A 315 3.09 -17.05 -2.29
N ALA A 316 3.60 -16.07 -2.99
CA ALA A 316 3.47 -14.68 -2.60
C ALA A 316 3.27 -13.78 -3.83
N GLY A 317 2.73 -12.57 -3.61
CA GLY A 317 2.52 -11.58 -4.67
C GLY A 317 2.20 -10.20 -4.12
N GLY A 318 2.29 -9.20 -5.00
CA GLY A 318 2.16 -7.80 -4.66
C GLY A 318 3.42 -7.22 -4.02
N ASP A 319 3.29 -6.06 -3.37
CA ASP A 319 4.42 -5.24 -2.92
C ASP A 319 5.37 -5.94 -1.92
N CYS A 320 4.96 -7.05 -1.30
CA CYS A 320 5.84 -7.83 -0.41
C CYS A 320 6.89 -8.66 -1.15
N THR A 321 6.83 -8.78 -2.48
CA THR A 321 7.71 -9.62 -3.29
C THR A 321 8.77 -8.81 -4.05
N ASN A 322 9.85 -9.49 -4.45
CA ASN A 322 10.92 -8.93 -5.28
C ASN A 322 10.58 -8.85 -6.77
N HIS A 323 9.31 -8.86 -7.14
CA HIS A 323 8.90 -8.79 -8.54
C HIS A 323 9.54 -7.55 -9.22
N PRO A 324 10.09 -7.67 -10.44
CA PRO A 324 10.84 -6.58 -11.08
C PRO A 324 9.97 -5.41 -11.56
N ALA A 325 8.65 -5.53 -11.47
CA ALA A 325 7.71 -4.47 -11.86
C ALA A 325 7.56 -3.39 -10.76
N LEU A 326 6.87 -2.31 -11.12
CA LEU A 326 6.56 -1.23 -10.18
C LEU A 326 5.53 -1.68 -9.13
N ASP A 327 5.61 -1.13 -7.93
CA ASP A 327 4.60 -1.29 -6.87
C ASP A 327 3.32 -0.53 -7.29
N LEU A 328 2.44 -1.24 -8.00
CA LEU A 328 1.17 -0.73 -8.53
C LEU A 328 0.05 -1.71 -8.20
N THR A 329 -1.14 -1.18 -7.93
CA THR A 329 -2.35 -1.99 -7.69
C THR A 329 -2.60 -3.02 -8.80
N VAL A 330 -2.45 -2.61 -10.06
CA VAL A 330 -2.66 -3.51 -11.22
C VAL A 330 -1.63 -4.64 -11.26
N GLN A 331 -0.40 -4.38 -10.84
CA GLN A 331 0.64 -5.41 -10.74
C GLN A 331 0.32 -6.39 -9.61
N ALA A 332 -0.06 -5.89 -8.43
CA ALA A 332 -0.45 -6.72 -7.31
C ALA A 332 -1.64 -7.65 -7.67
N VAL A 333 -2.64 -7.13 -8.39
CA VAL A 333 -3.75 -7.94 -8.92
C VAL A 333 -3.25 -9.03 -9.87
N GLN A 334 -2.32 -8.69 -10.77
CA GLN A 334 -1.74 -9.66 -11.71
C GLN A 334 -0.94 -10.74 -10.99
N ASP A 335 -0.14 -10.38 -10.00
CA ASP A 335 0.64 -11.33 -9.20
C ASP A 335 -0.28 -12.32 -8.46
N GLY A 336 -1.36 -11.82 -7.86
CA GLY A 336 -2.36 -12.66 -7.21
C GLY A 336 -3.01 -13.67 -8.16
N LYS A 337 -3.34 -13.24 -9.39
CA LYS A 337 -3.89 -14.13 -10.43
C LYS A 337 -2.87 -15.18 -10.90
N LEU A 338 -1.62 -14.78 -11.12
CA LEU A 338 -0.55 -15.71 -11.54
C LEU A 338 -0.31 -16.78 -10.49
N ALA A 339 -0.18 -16.39 -9.23
CA ALA A 339 -0.05 -17.33 -8.12
C ALA A 339 -1.25 -18.27 -7.99
N ALA A 340 -2.49 -17.75 -8.10
CA ALA A 340 -3.69 -18.58 -8.07
C ALA A 340 -3.68 -19.64 -9.19
N HIS A 341 -3.34 -19.24 -10.41
CA HIS A 341 -3.23 -20.20 -11.53
C HIS A 341 -2.12 -21.23 -11.30
N ALA A 342 -1.00 -20.86 -10.67
CA ALA A 342 0.06 -21.80 -10.32
C ALA A 342 -0.43 -22.82 -9.28
N ILE A 343 -1.15 -22.36 -8.24
CA ILE A 343 -1.77 -23.23 -7.22
C ILE A 343 -2.75 -24.20 -7.88
N ILE A 344 -3.64 -23.73 -8.76
CA ILE A 344 -4.61 -24.57 -9.49
C ILE A 344 -3.90 -25.64 -10.31
N ARG A 345 -2.84 -25.27 -11.05
CA ARG A 345 -2.03 -26.22 -11.83
C ARG A 345 -1.36 -27.27 -10.94
N GLN A 346 -0.89 -26.87 -9.76
CA GLN A 346 -0.28 -27.81 -8.81
C GLN A 346 -1.31 -28.84 -8.29
N PHE A 347 -2.51 -28.40 -7.93
CA PHE A 347 -3.57 -29.31 -7.48
C PHE A 347 -3.98 -30.31 -8.57
N ALA A 348 -4.11 -29.87 -9.83
CA ALA A 348 -4.42 -30.74 -10.95
C ALA A 348 -3.34 -31.84 -11.16
N ARG A 349 -2.04 -31.47 -11.02
CA ARG A 349 -0.93 -32.43 -11.13
C ARG A 349 -0.93 -33.47 -9.99
N THR A 350 -1.35 -33.07 -8.78
CA THR A 350 -1.43 -33.98 -7.63
C THR A 350 -2.52 -35.02 -7.82
N VAL A 351 -3.67 -34.65 -8.36
CA VAL A 351 -4.76 -35.58 -8.69
C VAL A 351 -4.32 -36.57 -9.76
N ALA A 352 -3.67 -36.10 -10.83
CA ALA A 352 -3.19 -36.97 -11.93
C ALA A 352 -2.10 -37.98 -11.53
N LYS A 353 -1.40 -37.77 -10.41
CA LYS A 353 -0.41 -38.73 -9.88
C LYS A 353 -0.99 -39.74 -8.90
N ALA A 354 -2.19 -39.49 -8.37
CA ALA A 354 -2.86 -40.35 -7.38
C ALA A 354 -3.88 -41.32 -8.02
N GLY A 355 -4.24 -41.12 -9.30
CA GLY A 355 -5.08 -42.00 -10.10
C GLY A 355 -4.25 -42.73 -11.16
#